data_e33f887c689064685e84fe5737f50fb7
#
_entry.id   e33f887c689064685e84fe5737f50fb7
#
_cell.length_a   1.000
_cell.length_b   1.000
_cell.length_c   1.000
_cell.angle_alpha   90.00
_cell.angle_beta   90.00
_cell.angle_gamma   90.00
#
_symmetry.space_group_name_H-M   'P 1'
#
loop_
_entity.id
_entity.type
_entity.pdbx_description
1 polymer ?
#
loop_
_entity_poly.entity_id
_entity_poly.type
_entity_poly.pdbx_seq_one_letter_code
_entity_poly.pdbx_strand_id
1 'polypeptide(L)'
;MNVLSLFDGMSCGQIALNRAGFKINKYYACEIDKWAIQVTQANYPNTQQLGDVTKVSALDLPSLDLVIGGSPCQGFSFAGKQLNFEDPRSKLFFEFVRLLKEARVKNPNVKFLLENVKMKKEYQDVISQYLGVEPIKVNSNLVSAQDRIRYYWTNISGFTLPKSKGLTLDDIVDLDVPDKYNITERFYEKVPGTLAFKKSRANLRGLERCSKTLL
;
A
#
# COMPACT_ATOMS: atom_id res chain seq x y z
N MET A 1 -15.40 -8.95 -12.00
CA MET A 1 -15.51 -7.63 -11.39
C MET A 1 -14.66 -6.62 -12.17
N ASN A 2 -15.08 -5.35 -12.24
CA ASN A 2 -14.31 -4.23 -12.79
C ASN A 2 -13.67 -3.47 -11.63
N VAL A 3 -12.37 -3.27 -11.69
CA VAL A 3 -11.56 -2.68 -10.60
C VAL A 3 -10.90 -1.40 -11.10
N LEU A 4 -10.94 -0.35 -10.29
CA LEU A 4 -10.13 0.84 -10.45
C LEU A 4 -9.10 0.89 -9.30
N SER A 5 -7.83 0.86 -9.67
CA SER A 5 -6.72 0.94 -8.73
C SER A 5 -6.01 2.29 -8.87
N LEU A 6 -5.96 3.03 -7.79
CA LEU A 6 -5.34 4.36 -7.72
C LEU A 6 -4.00 4.25 -7.01
N PHE A 7 -2.97 4.89 -7.59
CA PHE A 7 -1.59 4.78 -7.08
C PHE A 7 -1.13 3.32 -7.07
N ASP A 8 -1.37 2.63 -8.19
CA ASP A 8 -1.36 1.18 -8.31
C ASP A 8 0.01 0.53 -8.03
N GLY A 9 1.09 1.27 -8.27
CA GLY A 9 2.43 0.74 -8.16
C GLY A 9 2.63 -0.44 -9.12
N MET A 10 3.10 -1.57 -8.60
CA MET A 10 3.34 -2.81 -9.36
C MET A 10 2.11 -3.74 -9.39
N SER A 11 0.91 -3.22 -9.23
CA SER A 11 -0.36 -3.98 -9.22
C SER A 11 -0.47 -5.05 -8.12
N CYS A 12 0.05 -4.76 -6.92
CA CYS A 12 -0.11 -5.65 -5.78
C CYS A 12 -1.58 -5.92 -5.42
N GLY A 13 -2.48 -4.95 -5.70
CA GLY A 13 -3.92 -5.14 -5.56
C GLY A 13 -4.45 -6.24 -6.47
N GLN A 14 -3.98 -6.33 -7.71
CA GLN A 14 -4.36 -7.37 -8.67
C GLN A 14 -3.88 -8.76 -8.21
N ILE A 15 -2.64 -8.84 -7.69
CA ILE A 15 -2.11 -10.07 -7.08
C ILE A 15 -3.00 -10.53 -5.91
N ALA A 16 -3.36 -9.59 -5.02
CA ALA A 16 -4.17 -9.89 -3.85
C ALA A 16 -5.57 -10.41 -4.25
N LEU A 17 -6.23 -9.76 -5.19
CA LEU A 17 -7.54 -10.17 -5.70
C LEU A 17 -7.48 -11.55 -6.36
N ASN A 18 -6.48 -11.82 -7.19
CA ASN A 18 -6.30 -13.13 -7.82
C ASN A 18 -6.06 -14.23 -6.78
N ARG A 19 -5.21 -13.99 -5.78
CA ARG A 19 -4.97 -14.94 -4.69
C ARG A 19 -6.20 -15.18 -3.81
N ALA A 20 -7.06 -14.18 -3.69
CA ALA A 20 -8.36 -14.31 -3.01
C ALA A 20 -9.45 -14.99 -3.86
N GLY A 21 -9.12 -15.39 -5.10
CA GLY A 21 -10.04 -16.12 -5.99
C GLY A 21 -11.03 -15.21 -6.73
N PHE A 22 -10.85 -13.91 -6.72
CA PHE A 22 -11.73 -13.00 -7.46
C PHE A 22 -11.43 -13.03 -8.96
N LYS A 23 -12.47 -13.18 -9.76
CA LYS A 23 -12.37 -13.08 -11.22
C LYS A 23 -12.43 -11.62 -11.64
N ILE A 24 -11.30 -11.08 -12.09
CA ILE A 24 -11.19 -9.72 -12.62
C ILE A 24 -11.59 -9.76 -14.10
N ASN A 25 -12.53 -8.89 -14.47
CA ASN A 25 -12.94 -8.70 -15.86
C ASN A 25 -12.14 -7.55 -16.51
N LYS A 26 -12.08 -6.40 -15.85
CA LYS A 26 -11.28 -5.25 -16.24
C LYS A 26 -10.54 -4.70 -15.04
N TYR A 27 -9.28 -4.34 -15.24
CA TYR A 27 -8.46 -3.67 -14.23
C TYR A 27 -7.89 -2.38 -14.81
N TYR A 28 -8.30 -1.27 -14.22
CA TYR A 28 -7.88 0.07 -14.57
C TYR A 28 -6.89 0.54 -13.53
N ALA A 29 -5.69 0.98 -13.95
CA ALA A 29 -4.62 1.38 -13.05
C ALA A 29 -4.23 2.84 -13.27
N CYS A 30 -4.25 3.65 -12.22
CA CYS A 30 -3.66 4.98 -12.20
C CYS A 30 -2.27 4.89 -11.58
N GLU A 31 -1.24 5.01 -12.40
CA GLU A 31 0.16 5.03 -11.98
C GLU A 31 0.95 5.93 -12.95
N ILE A 32 1.97 6.62 -12.45
CA ILE A 32 2.83 7.51 -13.24
C ILE A 32 4.29 7.06 -13.26
N ASP A 33 4.68 6.16 -12.36
CA ASP A 33 6.03 5.60 -12.36
C ASP A 33 6.19 4.58 -13.50
N LYS A 34 7.03 4.93 -14.47
CA LYS A 34 7.27 4.11 -15.66
C LYS A 34 7.78 2.71 -15.34
N TRP A 35 8.56 2.55 -14.26
CA TRP A 35 9.12 1.27 -13.88
C TRP A 35 8.06 0.37 -13.24
N ALA A 36 7.22 0.94 -12.39
CA ALA A 36 6.08 0.24 -11.82
C ALA A 36 5.11 -0.22 -12.92
N ILE A 37 4.80 0.66 -13.88
CA ILE A 37 3.97 0.34 -15.05
C ILE A 37 4.59 -0.81 -15.86
N GLN A 38 5.90 -0.81 -16.11
CA GLN A 38 6.58 -1.90 -16.83
C GLN A 38 6.43 -3.24 -16.11
N VAL A 39 6.59 -3.27 -14.78
CA VAL A 39 6.39 -4.47 -13.98
C VAL A 39 4.94 -4.95 -14.08
N THR A 40 3.99 -4.04 -13.96
CA THR A 40 2.56 -4.37 -14.12
C THR A 40 2.28 -4.98 -15.48
N GLN A 41 2.72 -4.33 -16.57
CA GLN A 41 2.45 -4.80 -17.93
C GLN A 41 3.13 -6.14 -18.25
N ALA A 42 4.30 -6.41 -17.68
CA ALA A 42 4.98 -7.69 -17.82
C ALA A 42 4.22 -8.85 -17.16
N ASN A 43 3.57 -8.58 -16.00
CA ASN A 43 2.83 -9.61 -15.26
C ASN A 43 1.33 -9.67 -15.62
N TYR A 44 0.75 -8.52 -15.98
CA TYR A 44 -0.68 -8.33 -16.26
C TYR A 44 -0.86 -7.48 -17.53
N PRO A 45 -0.59 -8.03 -18.72
CA PRO A 45 -0.61 -7.27 -19.99
C PRO A 45 -1.99 -6.68 -20.32
N ASN A 46 -3.07 -7.23 -19.76
CA ASN A 46 -4.43 -6.74 -19.97
C ASN A 46 -4.83 -5.58 -19.05
N THR A 47 -3.94 -5.12 -18.16
CA THR A 47 -4.17 -3.95 -17.32
C THR A 47 -4.26 -2.70 -18.17
N GLN A 48 -5.33 -1.90 -17.99
CA GLN A 48 -5.51 -0.63 -18.68
C GLN A 48 -4.88 0.48 -17.85
N GLN A 49 -3.75 1.01 -18.32
CA GLN A 49 -3.06 2.13 -17.68
C GLN A 49 -3.78 3.44 -18.02
N LEU A 50 -4.20 4.16 -16.98
CA LEU A 50 -4.87 5.46 -17.09
C LEU A 50 -3.92 6.64 -16.79
N GLY A 51 -2.74 6.37 -16.25
CA GLY A 51 -1.72 7.37 -15.94
C GLY A 51 -2.05 8.21 -14.71
N ASP A 52 -2.00 9.53 -14.85
CA ASP A 52 -2.16 10.49 -13.75
C ASP A 52 -3.60 10.51 -13.23
N VAL A 53 -3.76 10.17 -11.95
CA VAL A 53 -5.06 10.10 -11.24
C VAL A 53 -5.84 11.42 -11.30
N THR A 54 -5.16 12.56 -11.40
CA THR A 54 -5.80 13.89 -11.46
C THR A 54 -6.49 14.16 -12.81
N LYS A 55 -6.17 13.38 -13.84
CA LYS A 55 -6.71 13.50 -15.20
C LYS A 55 -7.77 12.46 -15.54
N VAL A 56 -8.05 11.55 -14.62
CA VAL A 56 -9.01 10.46 -14.81
C VAL A 56 -10.37 10.85 -14.27
N SER A 57 -11.43 10.44 -14.97
CA SER A 57 -12.81 10.46 -14.47
C SER A 57 -13.36 9.03 -14.42
N ALA A 58 -13.91 8.64 -13.29
CA ALA A 58 -14.60 7.35 -13.17
C ALA A 58 -15.94 7.33 -13.93
N LEU A 59 -16.45 8.50 -14.30
CA LEU A 59 -17.65 8.62 -15.15
C LEU A 59 -17.39 8.13 -16.58
N ASP A 60 -16.15 8.16 -17.05
CA ASP A 60 -15.77 7.67 -18.38
C ASP A 60 -15.55 6.15 -18.43
N LEU A 61 -15.45 5.52 -17.24
CA LEU A 61 -15.25 4.08 -17.12
C LEU A 61 -16.60 3.33 -17.05
N PRO A 62 -16.62 2.03 -17.36
CA PRO A 62 -17.78 1.18 -17.07
C PRO A 62 -18.11 1.19 -15.57
N SER A 63 -19.30 0.66 -15.23
CA SER A 63 -19.64 0.45 -13.81
C SER A 63 -18.54 -0.33 -13.11
N LEU A 64 -18.04 0.23 -12.01
CA LEU A 64 -16.96 -0.33 -11.19
C LEU A 64 -17.55 -1.11 -10.01
N ASP A 65 -16.95 -2.25 -9.69
CA ASP A 65 -17.32 -3.07 -8.54
C ASP A 65 -16.44 -2.76 -7.33
N LEU A 66 -15.19 -2.33 -7.59
CA LEU A 66 -14.20 -2.06 -6.53
C LEU A 66 -13.29 -0.89 -6.93
N VAL A 67 -13.08 0.03 -5.98
CA VAL A 67 -12.04 1.06 -6.04
C VAL A 67 -11.02 0.78 -4.94
N ILE A 68 -9.76 0.59 -5.31
CA ILE A 68 -8.67 0.37 -4.36
C ILE A 68 -7.60 1.44 -4.53
N GLY A 69 -6.81 1.69 -3.48
CA GLY A 69 -5.68 2.60 -3.59
C GLY A 69 -4.92 2.81 -2.29
N GLY A 70 -3.70 3.28 -2.42
CA GLY A 70 -2.85 3.72 -1.32
C GLY A 70 -2.32 5.12 -1.63
N SER A 71 -3.08 6.16 -1.26
CA SER A 71 -2.67 7.53 -1.56
C SER A 71 -1.33 7.87 -0.90
N PRO A 72 -0.45 8.64 -1.58
CA PRO A 72 0.81 9.09 -0.99
C PRO A 72 0.59 9.76 0.36
N CYS A 73 1.37 9.33 1.36
CA CYS A 73 1.20 9.71 2.76
C CYS A 73 2.30 10.66 3.26
N GLN A 74 3.12 11.18 2.36
CA GLN A 74 4.31 11.96 2.77
C GLN A 74 4.00 13.19 3.61
N GLY A 75 2.77 13.71 3.56
CA GLY A 75 2.26 14.75 4.45
C GLY A 75 1.74 14.24 5.80
N PHE A 76 1.38 12.96 5.93
CA PHE A 76 0.76 12.37 7.12
C PHE A 76 1.69 11.45 7.91
N SER A 77 2.85 11.04 7.35
CA SER A 77 3.68 10.02 8.00
C SER A 77 4.53 10.61 9.14
N PHE A 78 4.79 9.76 10.15
CA PHE A 78 5.70 10.09 11.26
C PHE A 78 7.13 10.42 10.81
N ALA A 79 7.53 9.97 9.63
CA ALA A 79 8.86 10.20 9.05
C ALA A 79 8.91 11.44 8.16
N GLY A 80 7.76 12.05 7.83
CA GLY A 80 7.66 13.28 7.05
C GLY A 80 7.57 14.53 7.94
N LYS A 81 7.54 15.71 7.31
CA LYS A 81 7.41 17.00 8.01
C LYS A 81 6.03 17.24 8.63
N GLN A 82 5.15 16.22 8.69
CA GLN A 82 3.76 16.29 9.18
C GLN A 82 2.98 17.49 8.62
N LEU A 83 3.18 17.75 7.32
CA LEU A 83 2.47 18.82 6.62
C LEU A 83 1.01 18.39 6.45
N ASN A 84 0.11 19.29 6.79
CA ASN A 84 -1.35 19.15 6.77
C ASN A 84 -1.92 18.73 5.39
N PHE A 85 -3.24 18.69 5.28
CA PHE A 85 -4.00 18.56 4.03
C PHE A 85 -3.67 19.63 2.98
N GLU A 86 -2.93 20.69 3.35
CA GLU A 86 -2.41 21.71 2.45
C GLU A 86 -1.17 21.24 1.66
N ASP A 87 -0.49 20.14 2.09
CA ASP A 87 0.61 19.55 1.31
C ASP A 87 0.06 19.03 -0.02
N PRO A 88 0.65 19.40 -1.16
CA PRO A 88 0.22 18.91 -2.48
C PRO A 88 0.11 17.38 -2.58
N ARG A 89 0.92 16.66 -1.81
CA ARG A 89 0.92 15.19 -1.77
C ARG A 89 -0.24 14.61 -0.98
N SER A 90 -0.74 15.35 0.03
CA SER A 90 -1.95 14.98 0.77
C SER A 90 -3.21 15.24 -0.07
N LYS A 91 -3.16 16.20 -1.00
CA LYS A 91 -4.26 16.48 -1.93
C LYS A 91 -4.66 15.27 -2.78
N LEU A 92 -3.73 14.35 -3.02
CA LEU A 92 -3.99 13.13 -3.77
C LEU A 92 -4.99 12.18 -3.06
N PHE A 93 -5.14 12.27 -1.73
CA PHE A 93 -6.24 11.60 -1.02
C PHE A 93 -7.61 12.08 -1.52
N PHE A 94 -7.77 13.36 -1.81
CA PHE A 94 -9.04 13.89 -2.31
C PHE A 94 -9.35 13.43 -3.74
N GLU A 95 -8.34 13.07 -4.53
CA GLU A 95 -8.56 12.40 -5.82
C GLU A 95 -9.18 11.00 -5.63
N PHE A 96 -8.73 10.25 -4.62
CA PHE A 96 -9.40 8.99 -4.25
C PHE A 96 -10.87 9.22 -3.89
N VAL A 97 -11.16 10.23 -3.07
CA VAL A 97 -12.54 10.58 -2.66
C VAL A 97 -13.38 11.00 -3.87
N ARG A 98 -12.83 11.81 -4.77
CA ARG A 98 -13.51 12.27 -6.00
C ARG A 98 -13.88 11.09 -6.87
N LEU A 99 -12.91 10.23 -7.22
CA LEU A 99 -13.13 9.08 -8.08
C LEU A 99 -14.09 8.05 -7.46
N LEU A 100 -14.03 7.87 -6.15
CA LEU A 100 -15.00 7.02 -5.44
C LEU A 100 -16.41 7.60 -5.51
N LYS A 101 -16.59 8.92 -5.36
CA LYS A 101 -17.89 9.58 -5.54
C LYS A 101 -18.41 9.43 -6.97
N GLU A 102 -17.57 9.62 -7.98
CA GLU A 102 -17.92 9.42 -9.38
C GLU A 102 -18.31 7.96 -9.67
N ALA A 103 -17.56 6.98 -9.13
CA ALA A 103 -17.89 5.57 -9.26
C ALA A 103 -19.28 5.23 -8.67
N ARG A 104 -19.63 5.86 -7.55
CA ARG A 104 -20.94 5.71 -6.89
C ARG A 104 -22.12 6.21 -7.73
N VAL A 105 -21.88 7.11 -8.67
CA VAL A 105 -22.95 7.56 -9.60
C VAL A 105 -23.45 6.40 -10.46
N LYS A 106 -22.56 5.53 -10.93
CA LYS A 106 -22.91 4.34 -11.74
C LYS A 106 -23.20 3.10 -10.93
N ASN A 107 -22.55 2.96 -9.77
CA ASN A 107 -22.76 1.86 -8.84
C ASN A 107 -22.78 2.36 -7.39
N PRO A 108 -23.95 2.68 -6.82
CA PRO A 108 -24.05 3.13 -5.42
C PRO A 108 -23.47 2.14 -4.41
N ASN A 109 -23.39 0.86 -4.76
CA ASN A 109 -22.89 -0.22 -3.92
C ASN A 109 -21.41 -0.54 -4.15
N VAL A 110 -20.67 0.27 -4.94
CA VAL A 110 -19.25 0.06 -5.21
C VAL A 110 -18.49 -0.13 -3.91
N LYS A 111 -17.66 -1.17 -3.89
CA LYS A 111 -16.77 -1.43 -2.76
C LYS A 111 -15.52 -0.58 -2.90
N PHE A 112 -14.91 -0.26 -1.76
CA PHE A 112 -13.63 0.42 -1.77
C PHE A 112 -12.70 -0.10 -0.69
N LEU A 113 -11.39 0.08 -0.91
CA LEU A 113 -10.33 -0.17 0.05
C LEU A 113 -9.26 0.91 -0.13
N LEU A 114 -9.11 1.76 0.87
CA LEU A 114 -7.99 2.71 0.96
C LEU A 114 -6.97 2.19 1.98
N GLU A 115 -5.72 2.06 1.57
CA GLU A 115 -4.59 1.78 2.46
C GLU A 115 -3.83 3.06 2.77
N ASN A 116 -3.35 3.18 4.01
CA ASN A 116 -2.38 4.24 4.33
C ASN A 116 -1.47 3.83 5.51
N VAL A 117 -0.40 4.60 5.71
CA VAL A 117 0.57 4.37 6.78
C VAL A 117 0.01 4.70 8.16
N LYS A 118 0.74 4.31 9.21
CA LYS A 118 0.48 4.77 10.56
C LYS A 118 0.62 6.31 10.62
N MET A 119 -0.44 6.99 11.08
CA MET A 119 -0.54 8.43 11.20
C MET A 119 -1.19 8.82 12.52
N LYS A 120 -1.19 10.13 12.87
CA LYS A 120 -1.89 10.66 14.03
C LYS A 120 -3.40 10.47 13.92
N LYS A 121 -4.08 10.35 15.07
CA LYS A 121 -5.54 10.13 15.13
C LYS A 121 -6.31 11.23 14.39
N GLU A 122 -5.92 12.49 14.53
CA GLU A 122 -6.54 13.62 13.86
C GLU A 122 -6.64 13.46 12.34
N TYR A 123 -5.61 12.90 11.71
CA TYR A 123 -5.62 12.62 10.26
C TYR A 123 -6.46 11.40 9.91
N GLN A 124 -6.47 10.38 10.78
CA GLN A 124 -7.36 9.23 10.61
C GLN A 124 -8.83 9.68 10.64
N ASP A 125 -9.18 10.57 11.58
CA ASP A 125 -10.53 11.08 11.75
C ASP A 125 -11.02 11.85 10.53
N VAL A 126 -10.14 12.65 9.91
CA VAL A 126 -10.48 13.34 8.66
C VAL A 126 -10.73 12.35 7.52
N ILE A 127 -9.86 11.35 7.34
CA ILE A 127 -10.08 10.30 6.33
C ILE A 127 -11.40 9.56 6.60
N SER A 128 -11.65 9.19 7.87
CA SER A 128 -12.89 8.52 8.29
C SER A 128 -14.13 9.35 7.99
N GLN A 129 -14.08 10.67 8.23
CA GLN A 129 -15.18 11.58 7.91
C GLN A 129 -15.51 11.62 6.41
N TYR A 130 -14.48 11.66 5.54
CA TYR A 130 -14.71 11.68 4.09
C TYR A 130 -15.20 10.35 3.53
N LEU A 131 -14.75 9.23 4.10
CA LEU A 131 -15.09 7.89 3.60
C LEU A 131 -16.31 7.27 4.29
N GLY A 132 -16.71 7.80 5.46
CA GLY A 132 -17.86 7.33 6.25
C GLY A 132 -17.61 6.00 6.97
N VAL A 133 -16.35 5.63 7.22
CA VAL A 133 -15.95 4.37 7.88
C VAL A 133 -14.72 4.58 8.74
N GLU A 134 -14.61 3.81 9.82
CA GLU A 134 -13.42 3.83 10.68
C GLU A 134 -12.30 2.95 10.12
N PRO A 135 -11.03 3.29 10.41
CA PRO A 135 -9.89 2.52 9.93
C PRO A 135 -9.70 1.20 10.67
N ILE A 136 -9.35 0.17 9.93
CA ILE A 136 -8.93 -1.12 10.45
C ILE A 136 -7.40 -1.14 10.48
N LYS A 137 -6.84 -1.32 11.68
CA LYS A 137 -5.39 -1.45 11.86
C LYS A 137 -4.95 -2.88 11.58
N VAL A 138 -4.05 -3.06 10.64
CA VAL A 138 -3.45 -4.36 10.30
C VAL A 138 -1.94 -4.26 10.43
N ASN A 139 -1.34 -5.29 11.03
CA ASN A 139 0.10 -5.46 11.03
C ASN A 139 0.47 -6.66 10.14
N SER A 140 1.35 -6.45 9.18
CA SER A 140 1.78 -7.52 8.27
C SER A 140 2.48 -8.69 8.98
N ASN A 141 2.98 -8.49 10.23
CA ASN A 141 3.60 -9.56 11.01
C ASN A 141 2.66 -10.73 11.34
N LEU A 142 1.36 -10.55 11.16
CA LEU A 142 0.41 -11.66 11.26
C LEU A 142 0.62 -12.71 10.15
N VAL A 143 1.11 -12.29 8.97
CA VAL A 143 1.20 -13.15 7.77
C VAL A 143 2.55 -13.09 7.06
N SER A 144 3.48 -12.31 7.58
CA SER A 144 4.84 -12.18 7.04
C SER A 144 5.84 -11.90 8.17
N ALA A 145 7.13 -12.04 7.91
CA ALA A 145 8.19 -11.72 8.87
C ALA A 145 8.43 -10.20 9.04
N GLN A 146 7.64 -9.34 8.41
CA GLN A 146 7.79 -7.89 8.47
C GLN A 146 6.83 -7.26 9.49
N ASP A 147 7.34 -6.47 10.42
CA ASP A 147 6.54 -5.61 11.29
C ASP A 147 6.19 -4.31 10.55
N ARG A 148 4.99 -4.27 9.95
CA ARG A 148 4.52 -3.16 9.12
C ARG A 148 3.06 -2.85 9.40
N ILE A 149 2.81 -1.86 10.25
CA ILE A 149 1.46 -1.42 10.57
C ILE A 149 0.92 -0.54 9.45
N ARG A 150 -0.32 -0.86 9.02
CA ARG A 150 -1.10 -0.08 8.06
C ARG A 150 -2.53 0.09 8.55
N TYR A 151 -3.16 1.15 8.07
CA TYR A 151 -4.58 1.41 8.27
C TYR A 151 -5.32 1.23 6.97
N TYR A 152 -6.51 0.61 7.07
CA TYR A 152 -7.37 0.31 5.93
C TYR A 152 -8.76 0.86 6.20
N TRP A 153 -9.26 1.70 5.30
CA TRP A 153 -10.64 2.16 5.29
C TRP A 153 -11.39 1.43 4.20
N THR A 154 -12.51 0.80 4.54
CA THR A 154 -13.29 0.01 3.58
C THR A 154 -14.76 -0.11 4.00
N ASN A 155 -15.65 -0.20 3.01
CA ASN A 155 -17.05 -0.56 3.21
C ASN A 155 -17.33 -2.05 2.97
N ILE A 156 -16.28 -2.87 2.85
CA ILE A 156 -16.41 -4.33 2.77
C ILE A 156 -16.68 -4.84 4.19
N SER A 157 -17.82 -5.52 4.38
CA SER A 157 -18.21 -6.11 5.66
C SER A 157 -17.58 -7.49 5.88
N GLY A 158 -17.63 -7.97 7.13
CA GLY A 158 -17.16 -9.32 7.49
C GLY A 158 -15.63 -9.45 7.58
N PHE A 159 -14.92 -8.32 7.70
CA PHE A 159 -13.48 -8.34 7.88
C PHE A 159 -13.09 -8.97 9.22
N THR A 160 -12.16 -9.92 9.16
CA THR A 160 -11.49 -10.48 10.35
C THR A 160 -9.99 -10.44 10.16
N LEU A 161 -9.26 -10.13 11.23
CA LEU A 161 -7.80 -10.21 11.20
C LEU A 161 -7.35 -11.66 10.97
N PRO A 162 -6.37 -11.90 10.11
CA PRO A 162 -5.83 -13.24 9.93
C PRO A 162 -5.15 -13.71 11.23
N LYS A 163 -5.21 -15.01 11.48
CA LYS A 163 -4.41 -15.61 12.54
C LYS A 163 -2.93 -15.45 12.24
N SER A 164 -2.13 -15.22 13.28
CA SER A 164 -0.67 -15.16 13.10
C SER A 164 -0.15 -16.48 12.55
N LYS A 165 0.68 -16.39 11.51
CA LYS A 165 1.41 -17.53 10.95
C LYS A 165 2.72 -17.82 11.70
N GLY A 166 3.13 -16.94 12.63
CA GLY A 166 4.39 -17.08 13.38
C GLY A 166 5.65 -16.99 12.52
N LEU A 167 5.56 -16.39 11.32
CA LEU A 167 6.70 -16.29 10.41
C LEU A 167 7.79 -15.38 10.98
N THR A 168 9.02 -15.86 10.88
CA THR A 168 10.24 -15.18 11.31
C THR A 168 11.09 -14.78 10.09
N LEU A 169 12.17 -14.05 10.33
CA LEU A 169 13.11 -13.70 9.27
C LEU A 169 13.72 -14.96 8.63
N ASP A 170 14.01 -15.97 9.44
CA ASP A 170 14.62 -17.23 8.99
C ASP A 170 13.76 -17.98 7.96
N ASP A 171 12.43 -17.77 8.02
CA ASP A 171 11.49 -18.38 7.06
C ASP A 171 11.50 -17.71 5.67
N ILE A 172 12.12 -16.54 5.54
CA ILE A 172 12.11 -15.73 4.31
C ILE A 172 13.50 -15.33 3.81
N VAL A 173 14.56 -15.64 4.57
CA VAL A 173 15.94 -15.35 4.17
C VAL A 173 16.34 -16.31 3.05
N ASP A 174 16.84 -15.74 1.97
CA ASP A 174 17.53 -16.48 0.93
C ASP A 174 19.02 -16.59 1.31
N LEU A 175 19.48 -17.80 1.59
CA LEU A 175 20.85 -18.08 2.00
C LEU A 175 21.79 -18.32 0.80
N ASP A 176 21.23 -18.57 -0.38
CA ASP A 176 21.98 -18.82 -1.62
C ASP A 176 21.90 -17.60 -2.53
N VAL A 177 22.51 -16.50 -2.10
CA VAL A 177 22.58 -15.27 -2.88
C VAL A 177 23.97 -15.09 -3.50
N PRO A 178 24.07 -14.70 -4.77
CA PRO A 178 25.33 -14.39 -5.41
C PRO A 178 26.11 -13.30 -4.66
N ASP A 179 27.46 -13.45 -4.60
CA ASP A 179 28.36 -12.53 -3.87
C ASP A 179 28.20 -11.05 -4.23
N LYS A 180 27.77 -10.75 -5.46
CA LYS A 180 27.48 -9.37 -5.91
C LYS A 180 26.43 -8.63 -5.08
N TYR A 181 25.61 -9.35 -4.33
CA TYR A 181 24.59 -8.78 -3.43
C TYR A 181 25.07 -8.68 -1.99
N ASN A 182 26.25 -9.24 -1.65
CA ASN A 182 26.83 -9.12 -0.34
C ASN A 182 27.20 -7.66 -0.06
N ILE A 183 26.87 -7.21 1.14
CA ILE A 183 27.24 -5.88 1.62
C ILE A 183 28.75 -5.91 1.87
N THR A 184 29.50 -5.05 1.19
CA THR A 184 30.95 -4.98 1.36
C THR A 184 31.33 -4.39 2.72
N GLU A 185 32.52 -4.78 3.24
CA GLU A 185 33.07 -4.21 4.50
C GLU A 185 33.09 -2.68 4.49
N ARG A 186 33.38 -2.07 3.34
CA ARG A 186 33.34 -0.62 3.13
C ARG A 186 31.97 0.02 3.42
N PHE A 187 30.88 -0.74 3.31
CA PHE A 187 29.57 -0.29 3.73
C PHE A 187 29.44 -0.25 5.24
N TYR A 188 29.97 -1.27 5.94
CA TYR A 188 29.96 -1.34 7.40
C TYR A 188 30.87 -0.26 8.02
N GLU A 189 32.00 0.06 7.41
CA GLU A 189 32.90 1.13 7.86
C GLU A 189 32.29 2.53 7.72
N LYS A 190 31.50 2.76 6.67
CA LYS A 190 30.85 4.08 6.43
C LYS A 190 29.58 4.29 7.25
N VAL A 191 29.02 3.27 7.83
CA VAL A 191 27.68 3.31 8.43
C VAL A 191 27.66 3.16 9.97
N PRO A 192 28.71 2.66 10.67
CA PRO A 192 28.69 2.57 12.13
C PRO A 192 28.53 3.96 12.74
N GLY A 193 27.43 4.18 13.45
CA GLY A 193 27.15 5.43 14.17
C GLY A 193 26.38 6.50 13.39
N THR A 194 26.13 6.34 12.10
CA THR A 194 25.30 7.29 11.34
C THR A 194 23.80 7.09 11.62
N LEU A 195 23.04 8.18 11.44
CA LEU A 195 21.58 8.16 11.59
C LEU A 195 20.92 7.10 10.67
N ALA A 196 21.52 6.85 9.51
CA ALA A 196 21.08 5.83 8.56
C ALA A 196 21.25 4.41 9.10
N PHE A 197 22.39 4.11 9.77
CA PHE A 197 22.61 2.83 10.42
C PHE A 197 21.69 2.62 11.63
N LYS A 198 21.50 3.66 12.45
CA LYS A 198 20.52 3.62 13.56
C LYS A 198 19.10 3.37 13.06
N LYS A 199 18.70 3.98 11.92
CA LYS A 199 17.41 3.74 11.27
C LYS A 199 17.32 2.36 10.64
N SER A 200 18.37 1.88 9.99
CA SER A 200 18.44 0.52 9.42
C SER A 200 18.36 -0.54 10.52
N ARG A 201 19.11 -0.36 11.61
CA ARG A 201 19.01 -1.24 12.79
C ARG A 201 17.67 -1.16 13.51
N ALA A 202 17.00 0.01 13.51
CA ALA A 202 15.66 0.12 14.07
C ALA A 202 14.64 -0.62 13.19
N ASN A 203 14.83 -0.64 11.88
CA ASN A 203 14.02 -1.45 10.96
C ASN A 203 14.33 -2.94 11.09
N LEU A 204 15.62 -3.31 11.29
CA LEU A 204 16.04 -4.68 11.62
C LEU A 204 15.53 -5.10 13.02
N ARG A 205 15.54 -4.21 14.01
CA ARG A 205 14.92 -4.49 15.33
C ARG A 205 13.40 -4.67 15.25
N GLY A 206 12.75 -4.07 14.27
CA GLY A 206 11.35 -4.38 13.95
C GLY A 206 11.20 -5.82 13.45
N LEU A 207 12.17 -6.30 12.67
CA LEU A 207 12.28 -7.70 12.23
C LEU A 207 12.67 -8.63 13.39
N GLU A 208 13.58 -8.22 14.29
CA GLU A 208 13.94 -8.95 15.51
C GLU A 208 12.77 -9.17 16.47
N ARG A 209 11.76 -8.31 16.46
CA ARG A 209 10.50 -8.53 17.20
C ARG A 209 9.61 -9.58 16.56
N CYS A 210 9.76 -9.78 15.26
CA CYS A 210 9.08 -10.85 14.52
C CYS A 210 9.89 -12.15 14.52
N SER A 211 11.24 -12.05 14.67
CA SER A 211 12.17 -13.16 14.78
C SER A 211 12.84 -13.08 16.15
N LYS A 212 12.65 -14.07 16.98
CA LYS A 212 13.38 -14.22 18.25
C LYS A 212 14.85 -14.61 18.04
N THR A 213 15.36 -14.58 16.82
CA THR A 213 16.59 -15.28 16.39
C THR A 213 17.68 -14.36 15.85
N LEU A 214 17.64 -13.05 16.04
CA LEU A 214 18.77 -12.18 15.69
C LEU A 214 19.40 -11.61 16.98
N LEU A 215 20.13 -12.45 17.66
CA LEU A 215 21.22 -12.12 18.59
C LEU A 215 22.45 -12.92 18.22
#